data_62d880521025e799f99de3c8cc09a987
#
_entry.id   62d880521025e799f99de3c8cc09a987
#
_cell.length_a   1.000
_cell.length_b   1.000
_cell.length_c   1.000
_cell.angle_alpha   90.00
_cell.angle_beta   90.00
_cell.angle_gamma   90.00
#
_symmetry.space_group_name_H-M   'P 1'
#
loop_
_entity.id
_entity.type
_entity.pdbx_description
1 polymer ?
#
loop_
_entity_poly.entity_id
_entity_poly.type
_entity_poly.pdbx_seq_one_letter_code
_entity_poly.pdbx_strand_id
1 'polypeptide(L)'
;MTSTLDNLKEAFAGESQANQKYRAFAKKAEQDGFANVARLFRTAAEAERLHAEGHLKAMDGIGSTADNLKAAISGETYETEV
;
A
#
# COMPACT_ATOMS: atom_id res chain seq x y z
N MET A 1 -21.47 13.96 2.03
CA MET A 1 -20.89 13.36 0.81
C MET A 1 -19.39 13.56 0.81
N THR A 2 -18.61 12.50 0.65
CA THR A 2 -17.16 12.60 0.62
C THR A 2 -16.70 13.14 -0.73
N SER A 3 -15.60 13.89 -0.75
CA SER A 3 -15.00 14.37 -1.98
C SER A 3 -14.30 13.24 -2.73
N THR A 4 -14.00 13.47 -4.01
CA THR A 4 -13.20 12.52 -4.81
C THR A 4 -11.84 12.29 -4.17
N LEU A 5 -11.22 13.35 -3.66
CA LEU A 5 -9.92 13.23 -2.99
C LEU A 5 -10.02 12.36 -1.74
N ASP A 6 -11.07 12.56 -0.92
CA ASP A 6 -11.27 11.74 0.28
C ASP A 6 -11.48 10.27 -0.08
N ASN A 7 -12.23 10.00 -1.14
CA ASN A 7 -12.46 8.65 -1.62
C ASN A 7 -11.15 7.99 -2.09
N LEU A 8 -10.29 8.73 -2.78
CA LEU A 8 -8.99 8.24 -3.23
C LEU A 8 -8.07 7.93 -2.04
N LYS A 9 -8.06 8.80 -1.03
CA LYS A 9 -7.27 8.57 0.19
C LYS A 9 -7.72 7.31 0.91
N GLU A 10 -9.02 7.11 1.03
CA GLU A 10 -9.60 5.95 1.68
C GLU A 10 -9.26 4.67 0.92
N ALA A 11 -9.41 4.70 -0.41
CA ALA A 11 -9.07 3.57 -1.26
C ALA A 11 -7.58 3.24 -1.18
N PHE A 12 -6.71 4.25 -1.22
CA PHE A 12 -5.27 4.05 -1.10
C PHE A 12 -4.91 3.39 0.23
N ALA A 13 -5.49 3.87 1.33
CA ALA A 13 -5.25 3.31 2.66
C ALA A 13 -5.70 1.84 2.74
N GLY A 14 -6.90 1.54 2.24
CA GLY A 14 -7.44 0.18 2.27
C GLY A 14 -6.64 -0.79 1.43
N GLU A 15 -6.28 -0.39 0.22
CA GLU A 15 -5.52 -1.25 -0.70
C GLU A 15 -4.08 -1.44 -0.24
N SER A 16 -3.48 -0.41 0.39
CA SER A 16 -2.14 -0.53 0.97
C SER A 16 -2.13 -1.52 2.12
N GLN A 17 -3.13 -1.49 2.99
CA GLN A 17 -3.29 -2.47 4.06
C GLN A 17 -3.49 -3.88 3.50
N ALA A 18 -4.34 -4.03 2.49
CA ALA A 18 -4.60 -5.32 1.85
C ALA A 18 -3.31 -5.88 1.25
N ASN A 19 -2.49 -5.04 0.60
CA ASN A 19 -1.20 -5.46 0.05
C ASN A 19 -0.31 -6.08 1.13
N GLN A 20 -0.17 -5.39 2.26
CA GLN A 20 0.68 -5.87 3.36
C GLN A 20 0.13 -7.16 3.99
N LYS A 21 -1.18 -7.23 4.20
CA LYS A 21 -1.82 -8.43 4.75
C LYS A 21 -1.64 -9.63 3.84
N TYR A 22 -1.87 -9.46 2.54
CA TYR A 22 -1.76 -10.57 1.59
C TYR A 22 -0.32 -11.05 1.46
N ARG A 23 0.65 -10.16 1.55
CA ARG A 23 2.07 -10.54 1.55
C ARG A 23 2.40 -11.39 2.77
N ALA A 24 1.91 -11.01 3.94
CA ALA A 24 2.10 -11.77 5.17
C ALA A 24 1.38 -13.12 5.11
N PHE A 25 0.16 -13.13 4.57
CA PHE A 25 -0.61 -14.36 4.40
C PHE A 25 0.09 -15.33 3.44
N ALA A 26 0.71 -14.80 2.38
CA ALA A 26 1.47 -15.63 1.45
C ALA A 26 2.65 -16.30 2.15
N LYS A 27 3.38 -15.56 2.99
CA LYS A 27 4.50 -16.12 3.76
C LYS A 27 4.05 -17.24 4.67
N LYS A 28 2.94 -17.05 5.36
CA LYS A 28 2.39 -18.06 6.26
C LYS A 28 1.94 -19.30 5.49
N ALA A 29 1.25 -19.12 4.39
CA ALA A 29 0.82 -20.23 3.55
C ALA A 29 2.02 -21.04 3.06
N GLU A 30 3.10 -20.37 2.68
CA GLU A 30 4.32 -21.02 2.23
C GLU A 30 4.97 -21.83 3.36
N GLN A 31 5.05 -21.27 4.55
CA GLN A 31 5.57 -21.95 5.74
C GLN A 31 4.77 -23.21 6.08
N ASP A 32 3.46 -23.16 5.86
CA ASP A 32 2.56 -24.26 6.16
C ASP A 32 2.46 -25.29 5.01
N GLY A 33 3.19 -25.08 3.92
CA GLY A 33 3.23 -26.00 2.79
C GLY A 33 2.14 -25.86 1.77
N PHE A 34 1.41 -24.74 1.78
CA PHE A 34 0.33 -24.45 0.84
C PHE A 34 0.82 -23.54 -0.30
N ALA A 35 1.62 -24.11 -1.21
CA ALA A 35 2.26 -23.36 -2.28
C ALA A 35 1.28 -22.64 -3.20
N ASN A 36 0.16 -23.28 -3.55
CA ASN A 36 -0.83 -22.67 -4.43
C ASN A 36 -1.59 -21.54 -3.75
N VAL A 37 -1.87 -21.68 -2.47
CA VAL A 37 -2.49 -20.61 -1.66
C VAL A 37 -1.54 -19.42 -1.56
N ALA A 38 -0.26 -19.68 -1.33
CA ALA A 38 0.76 -18.63 -1.27
C ALA A 38 0.82 -17.85 -2.59
N ARG A 39 0.76 -18.55 -3.72
CA ARG A 39 0.75 -17.91 -5.04
C ARG A 39 -0.47 -17.03 -5.24
N LEU A 40 -1.64 -17.51 -4.80
CA LEU A 40 -2.87 -16.74 -4.87
C LEU A 40 -2.75 -15.42 -4.09
N PHE A 41 -2.23 -15.48 -2.86
CA PHE A 41 -2.05 -14.27 -2.06
C PHE A 41 -1.01 -13.32 -2.65
N ARG A 42 0.06 -13.84 -3.26
CA ARG A 42 1.05 -12.98 -3.94
C ARG A 42 0.44 -12.27 -5.14
N THR A 43 -0.38 -12.96 -5.91
CA THR A 43 -1.09 -12.36 -7.05
C THR A 43 -2.05 -11.27 -6.58
N ALA A 44 -2.80 -11.55 -5.53
CA ALA A 44 -3.72 -10.55 -4.96
C ALA A 44 -2.95 -9.35 -4.40
N ALA A 45 -1.82 -9.58 -3.73
CA ALA A 45 -0.98 -8.50 -3.21
C ALA A 45 -0.46 -7.60 -4.33
N GLU A 46 -0.05 -8.19 -5.45
CA GLU A 46 0.43 -7.42 -6.60
C GLU A 46 -0.67 -6.57 -7.21
N ALA A 47 -1.89 -7.11 -7.32
CA ALA A 47 -3.03 -6.33 -7.80
C ALA A 47 -3.31 -5.14 -6.89
N GLU A 48 -3.28 -5.34 -5.57
CA GLU A 48 -3.49 -4.26 -4.61
C GLU A 48 -2.37 -3.22 -4.67
N ARG A 49 -1.14 -3.65 -4.92
CA ARG A 49 -0.01 -2.72 -5.10
C ARG A 49 -0.25 -1.79 -6.28
N LEU A 50 -0.67 -2.35 -7.42
CA LEU A 50 -0.94 -1.57 -8.62
C LEU A 50 -2.09 -0.59 -8.41
N HIS A 51 -3.16 -1.02 -7.73
CA HIS A 51 -4.28 -0.16 -7.42
C HIS A 51 -3.87 0.99 -6.49
N ALA A 52 -3.10 0.69 -5.45
CA ALA A 52 -2.62 1.69 -4.50
C ALA A 52 -1.74 2.75 -5.19
N GLU A 53 -0.82 2.33 -6.04
CA GLU A 53 0.03 3.26 -6.80
C GLU A 53 -0.80 4.13 -7.74
N GLY A 54 -1.82 3.56 -8.40
CA GLY A 54 -2.72 4.30 -9.25
C GLY A 54 -3.48 5.37 -8.48
N HIS A 55 -3.98 5.05 -7.30
CA HIS A 55 -4.68 6.02 -6.46
C HIS A 55 -3.73 7.11 -5.95
N LEU A 56 -2.52 6.74 -5.59
CA LEU A 56 -1.50 7.71 -5.15
C LEU A 56 -1.19 8.71 -6.26
N LYS A 57 -1.04 8.26 -7.50
CA LYS A 57 -0.87 9.14 -8.67
C LYS A 57 -2.07 10.04 -8.86
N ALA A 58 -3.29 9.50 -8.75
CA ALA A 58 -4.52 10.26 -8.94
C ALA A 58 -4.68 11.36 -7.89
N MET A 59 -4.07 11.21 -6.72
CA MET A 59 -4.07 12.20 -5.65
C MET A 59 -2.92 13.20 -5.75
N ASP A 60 -2.11 13.14 -6.82
CA ASP A 60 -0.87 13.91 -6.93
C ASP A 60 0.09 13.64 -5.75
N GLY A 61 0.08 12.41 -5.24
CA GLY A 61 0.91 12.03 -4.10
C GLY A 61 2.35 11.70 -4.46
N ILE A 62 2.69 11.70 -5.76
CA ILE A 62 4.05 11.46 -6.23
C ILE A 62 4.55 12.74 -6.88
N GLY A 63 5.47 13.42 -6.21
CA GLY A 63 6.06 14.64 -6.71
C GLY A 63 7.45 14.41 -7.29
N SER A 64 8.25 15.45 -7.29
CA SER A 64 9.67 15.35 -7.64
C SER A 64 10.39 14.50 -6.59
N THR A 65 11.57 14.00 -6.92
CA THR A 65 12.37 13.27 -5.95
C THR A 65 12.63 14.11 -4.69
N ALA A 66 12.91 15.40 -4.84
CA ALA A 66 13.11 16.29 -3.70
C ALA A 66 11.87 16.40 -2.83
N ASP A 67 10.70 16.55 -3.45
CA ASP A 67 9.42 16.63 -2.71
C ASP A 67 9.10 15.30 -2.02
N ASN A 68 9.36 14.18 -2.69
CA ASN A 68 9.12 12.86 -2.12
C ASN A 68 10.04 12.61 -0.91
N LEU A 69 11.29 13.06 -0.99
CA LEU A 69 12.23 12.96 0.14
C LEU A 69 11.74 13.78 1.33
N LYS A 70 11.25 14.99 1.09
CA LYS A 70 10.71 15.83 2.17
C LYS A 70 9.50 15.16 2.83
N ALA A 71 8.60 14.58 2.04
CA ALA A 71 7.43 13.90 2.56
C ALA A 71 7.84 12.70 3.41
N ALA A 72 8.83 11.92 2.95
CA ALA A 72 9.32 10.75 3.68
C ALA A 72 9.98 11.16 5.00
N ILE A 73 10.82 12.20 4.99
CA ILE A 73 11.48 12.70 6.19
C ILE A 73 10.44 13.18 7.20
N SER A 74 9.44 13.93 6.76
CA SER A 74 8.36 14.41 7.61
C SER A 74 7.59 13.27 8.26
N GLY A 75 7.25 12.23 7.47
CA GLY A 75 6.55 11.07 7.98
C GLY A 75 7.36 10.31 9.02
N GLU A 76 8.64 10.06 8.74
CA GLU A 76 9.53 9.37 9.68
C GLU A 76 9.73 10.17 10.96
N THR A 77 9.88 11.49 10.85
CA THR A 77 10.02 12.36 12.01
C THR A 77 8.78 12.29 12.90
N TYR A 78 7.61 12.32 12.30
CA TYR A 78 6.35 12.19 13.03
C TYR A 78 6.28 10.86 13.78
N GLU A 79 6.60 9.77 13.11
CA GLU A 79 6.57 8.43 13.71
C GLU A 79 7.57 8.30 14.86
N THR A 80 8.72 8.93 14.75
CA THR A 80 9.75 8.91 15.79
C THR A 80 9.29 9.67 17.04
N GLU A 81 8.56 10.77 16.87
CA GLU A 81 8.08 11.60 17.96
C GLU A 81 6.85 11.01 18.67
N VAL A 82 6.13 10.13 18.02
CA VAL A 82 4.93 9.50 18.57
C VAL A 82 5.26 8.17 19.25
#